data_ba085948c30cd0f902025450b32469c8
#
_entry.id   ba085948c30cd0f902025450b32469c8
#
_cell.length_a   1.000
_cell.length_b   1.000
_cell.length_c   1.000
_cell.angle_alpha   90.00
_cell.angle_beta   90.00
_cell.angle_gamma   90.00
#
_symmetry.space_group_name_H-M   'P 1'
#
loop_
_entity.id
_entity.type
_entity.pdbx_description
1 polymer ?
#
loop_
_entity_poly.entity_id
_entity_poly.type
_entity_poly.pdbx_seq_one_letter_code
_entity_poly.pdbx_strand_id
1 'polypeptide(L)'
;MIKIESKKNKFTYNVYHVTKAFYPKEDIVQTVDEKQEPLVKIHLPEGTCFSLAPEECVQTEDVQEEKRDVTKKVYQFLSKQTGQELAWGMLTGVRPTKLVMQKIEQGMTKEEIFGFLKEQYCVGDKKAQIAYEIACREKALLDQLDCKNGYSLYAGIPFCPSICSYCSFSSSPIAEWKDQVARYLDAMIKELKTTAKLMQGKPLDTVYIGGGTPTT
;
A
#
# COMPACT_ATOMS: atom_id res chain seq x y z
N MET A 1 -24.73 -6.00 -3.13
CA MET A 1 -23.76 -6.00 -4.26
C MET A 1 -23.65 -4.57 -4.81
N ILE A 2 -22.43 -4.11 -5.01
CA ILE A 2 -22.13 -2.76 -5.54
C ILE A 2 -21.61 -2.92 -6.97
N LYS A 3 -22.05 -2.06 -7.90
CA LYS A 3 -21.53 -2.01 -9.25
C LYS A 3 -20.78 -0.70 -9.47
N ILE A 4 -19.52 -0.79 -9.93
CA ILE A 4 -18.68 0.35 -10.28
C ILE A 4 -18.45 0.30 -11.79
N GLU A 5 -18.77 1.39 -12.46
CA GLU A 5 -18.52 1.59 -13.88
C GLU A 5 -17.52 2.74 -14.04
N SER A 6 -16.44 2.52 -14.74
CA SER A 6 -15.38 3.51 -14.94
C SER A 6 -15.12 3.72 -16.44
N LYS A 7 -15.00 4.98 -16.86
CA LYS A 7 -14.64 5.32 -18.25
C LYS A 7 -13.20 4.92 -18.58
N LYS A 8 -12.30 5.01 -17.62
CA LYS A 8 -10.87 4.74 -17.79
C LYS A 8 -10.38 3.75 -16.73
N ASN A 9 -9.62 2.76 -17.14
CA ASN A 9 -9.05 1.74 -16.25
C ASN A 9 -8.20 2.34 -15.11
N LYS A 10 -7.57 3.50 -15.33
CA LYS A 10 -6.72 4.17 -14.33
C LYS A 10 -7.42 4.52 -13.01
N PHE A 11 -8.76 4.59 -12.98
CA PHE A 11 -9.53 4.92 -11.78
C PHE A 11 -9.98 3.69 -10.99
N THR A 12 -10.08 2.52 -11.64
CA THR A 12 -10.70 1.31 -11.07
C THR A 12 -10.10 0.90 -9.72
N TYR A 13 -8.78 0.86 -9.63
CA TYR A 13 -8.10 0.46 -8.39
C TYR A 13 -8.50 1.32 -7.19
N ASN A 14 -8.33 2.64 -7.28
CA ASN A 14 -8.57 3.53 -6.16
C ASN A 14 -10.05 3.59 -5.77
N VAL A 15 -10.93 3.67 -6.76
CA VAL A 15 -12.40 3.69 -6.54
C VAL A 15 -12.86 2.40 -5.88
N TYR A 16 -12.36 1.24 -6.34
CA TYR A 16 -12.67 -0.05 -5.72
C TYR A 16 -12.25 -0.09 -4.26
N HIS A 17 -11.00 0.22 -3.96
CA HIS A 17 -10.47 0.08 -2.60
C HIS A 17 -11.13 1.04 -1.63
N VAL A 18 -11.41 2.28 -2.03
CA VAL A 18 -12.15 3.21 -1.20
C VAL A 18 -13.59 2.73 -0.98
N THR A 19 -14.28 2.28 -2.03
CA THR A 19 -15.64 1.73 -1.89
C THR A 19 -15.67 0.50 -0.98
N LYS A 20 -14.70 -0.41 -1.15
CA LYS A 20 -14.58 -1.63 -0.32
C LYS A 20 -14.30 -1.30 1.15
N ALA A 21 -13.58 -0.21 1.45
CA ALA A 21 -13.31 0.24 2.81
C ALA A 21 -14.58 0.74 3.52
N PHE A 22 -15.52 1.37 2.80
CA PHE A 22 -16.82 1.76 3.35
C PHE A 22 -17.80 0.59 3.43
N TYR A 23 -17.73 -0.34 2.47
CA TYR A 23 -18.64 -1.49 2.36
C TYR A 23 -17.85 -2.82 2.38
N PRO A 24 -17.23 -3.17 3.52
CA PRO A 24 -16.32 -4.33 3.58
C PRO A 24 -17.00 -5.68 3.33
N LYS A 25 -18.30 -5.78 3.58
CA LYS A 25 -19.08 -7.02 3.41
C LYS A 25 -19.72 -7.15 2.02
N GLU A 26 -19.78 -6.07 1.25
CA GLU A 26 -20.44 -6.08 -0.04
C GLU A 26 -19.53 -6.63 -1.14
N ASP A 27 -20.12 -7.42 -2.04
CA ASP A 27 -19.47 -7.79 -3.29
C ASP A 27 -19.48 -6.60 -4.24
N ILE A 28 -18.33 -6.37 -4.87
CA ILE A 28 -18.12 -5.25 -5.79
C ILE A 28 -17.78 -5.81 -7.19
N VAL A 29 -18.58 -5.46 -8.17
CA VAL A 29 -18.31 -5.75 -9.57
C VAL A 29 -17.85 -4.48 -10.27
N GLN A 30 -16.76 -4.57 -11.05
CA GLN A 30 -16.21 -3.45 -11.79
C GLN A 30 -16.32 -3.70 -13.29
N THR A 31 -16.67 -2.66 -14.03
CA THR A 31 -16.65 -2.64 -15.50
C THR A 31 -15.94 -1.38 -15.99
N VAL A 32 -15.25 -1.49 -17.12
CA VAL A 32 -14.63 -0.36 -17.81
C VAL A 32 -15.29 -0.24 -19.18
N ASP A 33 -15.85 0.93 -19.46
CA ASP A 33 -16.44 1.25 -20.77
C ASP A 33 -16.02 2.68 -21.18
N GLU A 34 -15.12 2.76 -22.14
CA GLU A 34 -14.60 4.04 -22.64
C GLU A 34 -15.65 4.92 -23.31
N LYS A 35 -16.79 4.33 -23.71
CA LYS A 35 -17.91 5.03 -24.38
C LYS A 35 -18.89 5.68 -23.41
N GLN A 36 -18.84 5.30 -22.10
CA GLN A 36 -19.74 5.91 -21.11
C GLN A 36 -19.43 7.40 -20.91
N GLU A 37 -20.43 8.22 -20.64
CA GLU A 37 -20.25 9.65 -20.42
C GLU A 37 -19.61 9.98 -19.07
N PRO A 38 -20.10 9.47 -17.90
CA PRO A 38 -19.47 9.77 -16.62
C PRO A 38 -18.10 9.08 -16.50
N LEU A 39 -17.15 9.76 -15.83
CA LEU A 39 -15.84 9.17 -15.52
C LEU A 39 -15.97 7.96 -14.62
N VAL A 40 -16.83 8.07 -13.61
CA VAL A 40 -17.10 7.01 -12.63
C VAL A 40 -18.58 7.03 -12.28
N LYS A 41 -19.18 5.85 -12.19
CA LYS A 41 -20.53 5.64 -11.71
C LYS A 41 -20.55 4.51 -10.68
N ILE A 42 -21.22 4.70 -9.56
CA ILE A 42 -21.31 3.72 -8.48
C ILE A 42 -22.77 3.51 -8.10
N HIS A 43 -23.22 2.28 -8.21
CA HIS A 43 -24.55 1.86 -7.78
C HIS A 43 -24.44 1.16 -6.43
N LEU A 44 -25.04 1.75 -5.41
CA LEU A 44 -25.07 1.20 -4.05
C LEU A 44 -26.26 0.25 -3.87
N PRO A 45 -26.18 -0.69 -2.89
CA PRO A 45 -27.23 -1.69 -2.65
C PRO A 45 -28.61 -1.10 -2.35
N GLU A 46 -28.64 0.05 -1.69
CA GLU A 46 -29.84 0.78 -1.31
C GLU A 46 -30.49 1.54 -2.47
N GLY A 47 -29.99 1.40 -3.69
CA GLY A 47 -30.50 2.06 -4.89
C GLY A 47 -29.93 3.46 -5.14
N THR A 48 -29.10 3.99 -4.24
CA THR A 48 -28.41 5.26 -4.45
C THR A 48 -27.36 5.10 -5.56
N CYS A 49 -27.26 6.10 -6.42
CA CYS A 49 -26.29 6.13 -7.52
C CYS A 49 -25.44 7.40 -7.44
N PHE A 50 -24.12 7.22 -7.46
CA PHE A 50 -23.14 8.29 -7.65
C PHE A 50 -22.74 8.35 -9.11
N SER A 51 -22.65 9.53 -9.67
CA SER A 51 -22.15 9.77 -11.03
C SER A 51 -21.23 10.97 -11.01
N LEU A 52 -20.05 10.84 -11.57
CA LEU A 52 -19.03 11.89 -11.63
C LEU A 52 -18.71 12.20 -13.08
N ALA A 53 -19.05 13.41 -13.50
CA ALA A 53 -18.80 13.88 -14.86
C ALA A 53 -17.34 14.42 -15.02
N PRO A 54 -16.78 14.40 -16.25
CA PRO A 54 -15.42 14.88 -16.50
C PRO A 54 -15.19 16.35 -16.09
N GLU A 55 -16.18 17.20 -16.31
CA GLU A 55 -16.12 18.63 -15.99
C GLU A 55 -16.11 18.95 -14.50
N GLU A 56 -16.52 17.98 -13.69
CA GLU A 56 -16.49 18.12 -12.22
C GLU A 56 -15.11 17.81 -11.63
N CYS A 57 -14.17 17.34 -12.44
CA CYS A 57 -12.83 16.95 -12.00
C CYS A 57 -11.78 17.99 -12.36
N VAL A 58 -10.70 18.00 -11.60
CA VAL A 58 -9.54 18.83 -11.90
C VAL A 58 -9.04 18.54 -13.32
N GLN A 59 -8.89 19.61 -14.11
CA GLN A 59 -8.30 19.52 -15.44
C GLN A 59 -6.77 19.65 -15.28
N THR A 60 -6.06 18.54 -15.34
CA THR A 60 -4.61 18.47 -15.16
C THR A 60 -4.00 17.40 -16.05
N GLU A 61 -2.75 17.59 -16.44
CA GLU A 61 -1.96 16.56 -17.13
C GLU A 61 -1.33 15.56 -16.13
N ASP A 62 -1.29 15.90 -14.83
CA ASP A 62 -0.80 14.99 -13.79
C ASP A 62 -1.84 13.89 -13.50
N VAL A 63 -1.53 12.69 -13.99
CA VAL A 63 -2.37 11.51 -13.80
C VAL A 63 -2.59 11.18 -12.32
N GLN A 64 -1.64 11.49 -11.44
CA GLN A 64 -1.79 11.20 -10.01
C GLN A 64 -2.72 12.20 -9.34
N GLU A 65 -2.66 13.45 -9.74
CA GLU A 65 -3.57 14.50 -9.28
C GLU A 65 -5.01 14.21 -9.72
N GLU A 66 -5.22 13.86 -11.00
CA GLU A 66 -6.53 13.48 -11.52
C GLU A 66 -7.11 12.26 -10.77
N LYS A 67 -6.30 11.21 -10.55
CA LYS A 67 -6.71 10.04 -9.77
C LYS A 67 -7.10 10.41 -8.34
N ARG A 68 -6.33 11.28 -7.70
CA ARG A 68 -6.57 11.72 -6.34
C ARG A 68 -7.87 12.52 -6.24
N ASP A 69 -8.12 13.43 -7.17
CA ASP A 69 -9.34 14.24 -7.21
C ASP A 69 -10.59 13.35 -7.37
N VAL A 70 -10.60 12.45 -8.35
CA VAL A 70 -11.69 11.48 -8.56
C VAL A 70 -11.91 10.64 -7.29
N THR A 71 -10.84 10.12 -6.70
CA THR A 71 -10.93 9.30 -5.50
C THR A 71 -11.49 10.10 -4.31
N LYS A 72 -11.11 11.37 -4.17
CA LYS A 72 -11.59 12.27 -3.12
C LYS A 72 -13.09 12.53 -3.23
N LYS A 73 -13.60 12.76 -4.43
CA LYS A 73 -15.04 12.95 -4.67
C LYS A 73 -15.84 11.69 -4.35
N VAL A 74 -15.34 10.53 -4.75
CA VAL A 74 -15.93 9.23 -4.35
C VAL A 74 -15.92 9.06 -2.84
N TYR A 75 -14.80 9.34 -2.17
CA TYR A 75 -14.69 9.26 -0.72
C TYR A 75 -15.72 10.17 -0.03
N GLN A 76 -15.81 11.43 -0.44
CA GLN A 76 -16.74 12.42 0.14
C GLN A 76 -18.20 11.99 -0.03
N PHE A 77 -18.56 11.46 -1.20
CA PHE A 77 -19.89 10.90 -1.42
C PHE A 77 -20.17 9.73 -0.49
N LEU A 78 -19.26 8.74 -0.41
CA LEU A 78 -19.45 7.55 0.42
C LEU A 78 -19.47 7.88 1.91
N SER A 79 -18.61 8.81 2.35
CA SER A 79 -18.60 9.30 3.73
C SER A 79 -19.94 9.96 4.12
N LYS A 80 -20.47 10.81 3.23
CA LYS A 80 -21.78 11.43 3.43
C LYS A 80 -22.92 10.40 3.43
N GLN A 81 -22.87 9.43 2.53
CA GLN A 81 -23.90 8.39 2.40
C GLN A 81 -23.94 7.45 3.61
N THR A 82 -22.78 7.08 4.15
CA THR A 82 -22.66 6.14 5.26
C THR A 82 -22.61 6.81 6.64
N GLY A 83 -22.39 8.12 6.71
CA GLY A 83 -22.13 8.85 7.95
C GLY A 83 -20.80 8.46 8.62
N GLN A 84 -19.89 7.79 7.90
CA GLN A 84 -18.61 7.31 8.43
C GLN A 84 -17.43 8.10 7.86
N GLU A 85 -16.41 8.25 8.68
CA GLU A 85 -15.09 8.72 8.26
C GLU A 85 -14.05 7.62 8.46
N LEU A 86 -13.31 7.31 7.41
CA LEU A 86 -12.22 6.33 7.51
C LEU A 86 -11.01 6.98 8.17
N ALA A 87 -10.44 6.33 9.16
CA ALA A 87 -9.32 6.87 9.93
C ALA A 87 -8.07 7.20 9.07
N TRP A 88 -7.83 6.42 8.01
CA TRP A 88 -6.79 6.65 7.01
C TRP A 88 -7.30 7.42 5.78
N GLY A 89 -8.53 7.91 5.82
CA GLY A 89 -9.15 8.57 4.68
C GLY A 89 -9.14 7.69 3.44
N MET A 90 -8.64 8.21 2.35
CA MET A 90 -8.53 7.49 1.08
C MET A 90 -7.15 6.84 0.84
N LEU A 91 -6.28 6.79 1.88
CA LEU A 91 -5.03 6.04 1.81
C LEU A 91 -5.30 4.54 1.99
N THR A 92 -5.24 3.79 0.90
CA THR A 92 -5.51 2.34 0.85
C THR A 92 -4.25 1.49 0.72
N GLY A 93 -3.08 2.12 0.64
CA GLY A 93 -1.80 1.41 0.54
C GLY A 93 -1.33 0.82 1.87
N VAL A 94 -0.48 -0.21 1.78
CA VAL A 94 0.06 -0.93 2.96
C VAL A 94 1.11 -0.13 3.75
N ARG A 95 1.65 0.95 3.18
CA ARG A 95 2.71 1.77 3.79
C ARG A 95 2.42 3.28 3.66
N PRO A 96 1.41 3.80 4.40
CA PRO A 96 1.05 5.22 4.35
C PRO A 96 2.17 6.15 4.85
N THR A 97 3.06 5.66 5.72
CA THR A 97 4.21 6.40 6.25
C THR A 97 5.22 6.81 5.16
N LYS A 98 5.29 6.07 4.04
CA LYS A 98 6.19 6.42 2.92
C LYS A 98 5.86 7.80 2.33
N LEU A 99 4.58 8.15 2.24
CA LEU A 99 4.15 9.47 1.77
C LEU A 99 4.61 10.58 2.72
N VAL A 100 4.47 10.34 4.02
CA VAL A 100 4.91 11.29 5.06
C VAL A 100 6.43 11.44 5.03
N MET A 101 7.17 10.34 4.90
CA MET A 101 8.63 10.35 4.77
C MET A 101 9.09 11.25 3.62
N GLN A 102 8.47 11.10 2.44
CA GLN A 102 8.79 11.94 1.29
C GLN A 102 8.54 13.44 1.56
N LYS A 103 7.50 13.77 2.34
CA LYS A 103 7.22 15.17 2.70
C LYS A 103 8.22 15.72 3.72
N ILE A 104 8.67 14.91 4.67
CA ILE A 104 9.75 15.26 5.60
C ILE A 104 11.06 15.51 4.82
N GLU A 105 11.39 14.64 3.85
CA GLU A 105 12.59 14.80 3.00
C GLU A 105 12.52 16.03 2.10
N GLN A 106 11.32 16.49 1.74
CA GLN A 106 11.08 17.75 1.03
C GLN A 106 11.17 18.98 1.95
N GLY A 107 11.41 18.80 3.26
CA GLY A 107 11.55 19.88 4.23
C GLY A 107 10.24 20.48 4.74
N MET A 108 9.10 19.82 4.50
CA MET A 108 7.82 20.28 5.03
C MET A 108 7.75 20.17 6.55
N THR A 109 7.16 21.16 7.19
CA THR A 109 6.88 21.15 8.63
C THR A 109 5.81 20.14 8.99
N LYS A 110 5.70 19.81 10.27
CA LYS A 110 4.65 18.92 10.77
C LYS A 110 3.25 19.42 10.42
N GLU A 111 3.01 20.70 10.61
CA GLU A 111 1.72 21.36 10.35
C GLU A 111 1.34 21.30 8.87
N GLU A 112 2.31 21.55 7.98
CA GLU A 112 2.11 21.43 6.54
C GLU A 112 1.82 20.00 6.10
N ILE A 113 2.51 19.01 6.69
CA ILE A 113 2.26 17.59 6.43
C ILE A 113 0.86 17.19 6.89
N PHE A 114 0.43 17.66 8.06
CA PHE A 114 -0.91 17.36 8.59
C PHE A 114 -1.99 18.00 7.71
N GLY A 115 -1.82 19.26 7.31
CA GLY A 115 -2.69 19.92 6.34
C GLY A 115 -2.76 19.13 5.03
N PHE A 116 -1.63 18.76 4.46
CA PHE A 116 -1.54 17.97 3.24
C PHE A 116 -2.28 16.62 3.35
N LEU A 117 -2.08 15.87 4.44
CA LEU A 117 -2.75 14.58 4.65
C LEU A 117 -4.27 14.74 4.78
N LYS A 118 -4.71 15.75 5.50
CA LYS A 118 -6.14 16.05 5.70
C LYS A 118 -6.80 16.53 4.41
N GLU A 119 -6.21 17.48 3.74
CA GLU A 119 -6.79 18.11 2.54
C GLU A 119 -6.72 17.20 1.31
N GLN A 120 -5.58 16.54 1.11
CA GLN A 120 -5.36 15.73 -0.09
C GLN A 120 -5.85 14.29 0.04
N TYR A 121 -5.92 13.74 1.26
CA TYR A 121 -6.22 12.32 1.47
C TYR A 121 -7.31 12.06 2.51
N CYS A 122 -7.90 13.08 3.10
CA CYS A 122 -8.94 12.93 4.14
C CYS A 122 -8.49 12.10 5.36
N VAL A 123 -7.20 12.13 5.69
CA VAL A 123 -6.64 11.38 6.83
C VAL A 123 -7.03 12.06 8.13
N GLY A 124 -7.52 11.27 9.09
CA GLY A 124 -7.87 11.79 10.42
C GLY A 124 -6.64 12.13 11.26
N ASP A 125 -6.78 13.12 12.15
CA ASP A 125 -5.67 13.71 12.92
C ASP A 125 -4.85 12.69 13.72
N LYS A 126 -5.50 11.68 14.34
CA LYS A 126 -4.80 10.60 15.07
C LYS A 126 -3.89 9.77 14.16
N LYS A 127 -4.33 9.46 12.94
CA LYS A 127 -3.55 8.69 11.98
C LYS A 127 -2.45 9.52 11.34
N ALA A 128 -2.68 10.81 11.10
CA ALA A 128 -1.65 11.74 10.67
C ALA A 128 -0.51 11.83 11.70
N GLN A 129 -0.86 11.95 12.99
CA GLN A 129 0.11 11.96 14.09
C GLN A 129 0.95 10.67 14.13
N ILE A 130 0.30 9.48 14.09
CA ILE A 130 0.98 8.19 14.11
C ILE A 130 1.89 8.06 12.89
N ALA A 131 1.41 8.41 11.70
CA ALA A 131 2.19 8.33 10.46
C ALA A 131 3.44 9.22 10.52
N TYR A 132 3.30 10.44 11.06
CA TYR A 132 4.41 11.38 11.23
C TYR A 132 5.46 10.85 12.23
N GLU A 133 5.02 10.37 13.39
CA GLU A 133 5.93 9.83 14.41
C GLU A 133 6.71 8.61 13.90
N ILE A 134 6.03 7.71 13.18
CA ILE A 134 6.70 6.55 12.58
C ILE A 134 7.68 7.00 11.50
N ALA A 135 7.30 7.93 10.62
CA ALA A 135 8.19 8.43 9.58
C ALA A 135 9.44 9.13 10.15
N CYS A 136 9.29 9.91 11.24
CA CYS A 136 10.44 10.51 11.93
C CYS A 136 11.40 9.45 12.51
N ARG A 137 10.86 8.38 13.12
CA ARG A 137 11.66 7.25 13.64
C ARG A 137 12.35 6.48 12.52
N GLU A 138 11.61 6.17 11.44
CA GLU A 138 12.18 5.53 10.25
C GLU A 138 13.32 6.38 9.68
N LYS A 139 13.12 7.70 9.54
CA LYS A 139 14.16 8.60 9.04
C LYS A 139 15.41 8.59 9.93
N ALA A 140 15.24 8.70 11.25
CA ALA A 140 16.35 8.69 12.18
C ALA A 140 17.19 7.39 12.13
N LEU A 141 16.54 6.24 11.83
CA LEU A 141 17.24 4.98 11.61
C LEU A 141 17.94 4.95 10.25
N LEU A 142 17.25 5.38 9.19
CA LEU A 142 17.79 5.37 7.82
C LEU A 142 18.96 6.35 7.66
N ASP A 143 18.95 7.47 8.36
CA ASP A 143 20.05 8.45 8.35
C ASP A 143 21.36 7.89 8.96
N GLN A 144 21.31 6.77 9.69
CA GLN A 144 22.49 6.07 10.23
C GLN A 144 23.07 5.04 9.25
N LEU A 145 22.38 4.77 8.14
CA LEU A 145 22.77 3.77 7.14
C LEU A 145 23.40 4.44 5.93
N ASP A 146 24.33 3.75 5.26
CA ASP A 146 24.86 4.21 3.98
C ASP A 146 23.97 3.76 2.82
N CYS A 147 22.74 4.27 2.77
CA CYS A 147 21.74 3.88 1.75
C CYS A 147 22.18 4.15 0.30
N LYS A 148 23.30 4.87 0.07
CA LYS A 148 23.84 5.14 -1.28
C LYS A 148 24.82 4.08 -1.73
N ASN A 149 25.71 3.65 -0.85
CA ASN A 149 26.83 2.75 -1.18
C ASN A 149 26.66 1.37 -0.54
N GLY A 150 25.89 1.29 0.54
CA GLY A 150 25.63 0.06 1.27
C GLY A 150 24.57 -0.83 0.63
N TYR A 151 24.33 -1.97 1.25
CA TYR A 151 23.28 -2.90 0.84
C TYR A 151 22.59 -3.54 2.05
N SER A 152 21.35 -3.96 1.83
CA SER A 152 20.56 -4.74 2.77
C SER A 152 20.46 -6.19 2.28
N LEU A 153 20.64 -7.14 3.18
CA LEU A 153 20.56 -8.56 2.89
C LEU A 153 19.24 -9.13 3.45
N TYR A 154 18.48 -9.79 2.58
CA TYR A 154 17.30 -10.58 2.98
C TYR A 154 17.59 -12.06 2.80
N ALA A 155 17.54 -12.84 3.89
CA ALA A 155 17.61 -14.30 3.84
C ALA A 155 16.20 -14.88 4.06
N GLY A 156 15.63 -15.47 3.01
CA GLY A 156 14.28 -16.02 3.03
C GLY A 156 14.25 -17.46 3.48
N ILE A 157 13.47 -17.81 4.50
CA ILE A 157 13.22 -19.19 4.92
C ILE A 157 11.76 -19.53 4.57
N PRO A 158 11.50 -20.38 3.54
CA PRO A 158 10.14 -20.63 3.06
C PRO A 158 9.38 -21.69 3.85
N PHE A 159 9.94 -22.20 4.93
CA PHE A 159 9.35 -23.28 5.71
C PHE A 159 8.52 -22.76 6.88
N CYS A 160 7.40 -23.45 7.17
CA CYS A 160 6.55 -23.21 8.33
C CYS A 160 6.15 -24.53 8.97
N PRO A 161 5.86 -24.58 10.29
CA PRO A 161 5.27 -25.77 10.91
C PRO A 161 3.92 -26.11 10.27
N SER A 162 3.11 -25.10 9.97
CA SER A 162 1.83 -25.18 9.26
C SER A 162 1.58 -23.88 8.49
N ILE A 163 0.73 -23.90 7.48
CA ILE A 163 0.34 -22.71 6.72
C ILE A 163 -0.89 -22.08 7.39
N CYS A 164 -0.77 -20.80 7.78
CA CYS A 164 -1.90 -20.04 8.32
C CYS A 164 -2.93 -19.77 7.22
N SER A 165 -4.23 -19.87 7.54
CA SER A 165 -5.33 -19.67 6.59
C SER A 165 -5.37 -18.30 5.91
N TYR A 166 -4.72 -17.31 6.48
CA TYR A 166 -4.63 -15.93 5.97
C TYR A 166 -3.27 -15.60 5.32
N CYS A 167 -2.34 -16.58 5.23
CA CYS A 167 -0.99 -16.33 4.76
C CYS A 167 -0.96 -16.16 3.24
N SER A 168 -0.33 -15.06 2.79
CA SER A 168 -0.06 -14.77 1.38
C SER A 168 1.40 -14.98 0.98
N PHE A 169 2.26 -15.41 1.91
CA PHE A 169 3.67 -15.65 1.62
C PHE A 169 3.87 -16.98 0.90
N SER A 170 4.92 -17.03 0.09
CA SER A 170 5.40 -18.28 -0.51
C SER A 170 6.02 -19.13 0.59
N SER A 171 5.21 -19.94 1.26
CA SER A 171 5.63 -20.82 2.35
C SER A 171 5.14 -22.24 2.15
N SER A 172 5.87 -23.20 2.69
CA SER A 172 5.58 -24.63 2.59
C SER A 172 5.64 -25.31 3.98
N PRO A 173 4.76 -26.30 4.25
CA PRO A 173 4.86 -27.05 5.49
C PRO A 173 6.20 -27.79 5.57
N ILE A 174 6.96 -27.58 6.63
CA ILE A 174 8.29 -28.21 6.79
C ILE A 174 8.20 -29.74 6.79
N ALA A 175 7.08 -30.31 7.25
CA ALA A 175 6.85 -31.75 7.26
C ALA A 175 6.94 -32.39 5.86
N GLU A 176 6.53 -31.67 4.82
CA GLU A 176 6.56 -32.11 3.42
C GLU A 176 7.95 -31.96 2.79
N TRP A 177 8.83 -31.15 3.38
CA TRP A 177 10.12 -30.77 2.82
C TRP A 177 11.32 -31.17 3.68
N LYS A 178 11.12 -32.00 4.72
CA LYS A 178 12.19 -32.40 5.67
C LYS A 178 13.48 -32.81 4.99
N ASP A 179 13.39 -33.63 3.96
CA ASP A 179 14.54 -34.18 3.25
C ASP A 179 15.23 -33.15 2.34
N GLN A 180 14.61 -31.98 2.11
CA GLN A 180 15.16 -30.93 1.26
C GLN A 180 15.71 -29.74 2.06
N VAL A 181 15.44 -29.66 3.36
CA VAL A 181 15.86 -28.51 4.21
C VAL A 181 17.37 -28.34 4.19
N ALA A 182 18.13 -29.43 4.40
CA ALA A 182 19.59 -29.37 4.37
C ALA A 182 20.11 -28.84 3.02
N ARG A 183 19.57 -29.35 1.91
CA ARG A 183 19.93 -28.92 0.55
C ARG A 183 19.59 -27.44 0.30
N TYR A 184 18.46 -26.99 0.85
CA TYR A 184 18.07 -25.59 0.78
C TYR A 184 19.06 -24.70 1.52
N LEU A 185 19.45 -25.06 2.74
CA LEU A 185 20.42 -24.33 3.56
C LEU A 185 21.78 -24.27 2.88
N ASP A 186 22.25 -25.38 2.31
CA ASP A 186 23.51 -25.43 1.54
C ASP A 186 23.48 -24.49 0.33
N ALA A 187 22.36 -24.45 -0.40
CA ALA A 187 22.16 -23.52 -1.51
C ALA A 187 22.17 -22.08 -1.04
N MET A 188 21.45 -21.74 0.04
CA MET A 188 21.41 -20.42 0.62
C MET A 188 22.82 -19.97 1.09
N ILE A 189 23.58 -20.84 1.75
CA ILE A 189 24.96 -20.54 2.17
C ILE A 189 25.84 -20.24 0.95
N LYS A 190 25.66 -20.99 -0.15
CA LYS A 190 26.38 -20.73 -1.41
C LYS A 190 26.02 -19.36 -2.01
N GLU A 191 24.73 -19.01 -2.01
CA GLU A 191 24.26 -17.69 -2.45
C GLU A 191 24.80 -16.57 -1.57
N LEU A 192 24.77 -16.72 -0.24
CA LEU A 192 25.34 -15.76 0.70
C LEU A 192 26.84 -15.52 0.46
N LYS A 193 27.62 -16.59 0.26
CA LYS A 193 29.05 -16.51 -0.07
C LYS A 193 29.29 -15.79 -1.41
N THR A 194 28.43 -16.02 -2.39
CA THR A 194 28.50 -15.35 -3.69
C THR A 194 28.14 -13.88 -3.57
N THR A 195 27.06 -13.56 -2.82
CA THR A 195 26.65 -12.19 -2.53
C THR A 195 27.76 -11.41 -1.82
N ALA A 196 28.42 -12.01 -0.81
CA ALA A 196 29.53 -11.38 -0.11
C ALA A 196 30.70 -11.05 -1.05
N LYS A 197 31.00 -11.90 -2.03
CA LYS A 197 32.04 -11.61 -3.06
C LYS A 197 31.62 -10.48 -3.99
N LEU A 198 30.36 -10.49 -4.47
CA LEU A 198 29.84 -9.48 -5.40
C LEU A 198 29.72 -8.09 -4.74
N MET A 199 29.45 -8.07 -3.43
CA MET A 199 29.31 -6.84 -2.63
C MET A 199 30.59 -6.45 -1.89
N GLN A 200 31.74 -7.04 -2.24
CA GLN A 200 33.03 -6.72 -1.61
C GLN A 200 33.33 -5.22 -1.70
N GLY A 201 33.67 -4.61 -0.58
CA GLY A 201 33.93 -3.17 -0.46
C GLY A 201 32.69 -2.30 -0.25
N LYS A 202 31.49 -2.89 -0.22
CA LYS A 202 30.26 -2.18 0.16
C LYS A 202 29.88 -2.50 1.61
N PRO A 203 29.43 -1.51 2.41
CA PRO A 203 28.95 -1.79 3.76
C PRO A 203 27.65 -2.61 3.73
N LEU A 204 27.55 -3.59 4.62
CA LEU A 204 26.28 -4.30 4.89
C LEU A 204 25.52 -3.55 5.96
N ASP A 205 24.48 -2.83 5.55
CA ASP A 205 23.71 -1.97 6.44
C ASP A 205 22.73 -2.74 7.33
N THR A 206 22.00 -3.70 6.71
CA THR A 206 21.00 -4.47 7.44
C THR A 206 20.97 -5.93 6.98
N VAL A 207 20.64 -6.82 7.93
CA VAL A 207 20.32 -8.22 7.66
C VAL A 207 18.91 -8.52 8.16
N TYR A 208 18.06 -9.02 7.29
CA TYR A 208 16.74 -9.47 7.65
C TYR A 208 16.55 -10.95 7.30
N ILE A 209 16.26 -11.76 8.30
CA ILE A 209 15.95 -13.18 8.13
C ILE A 209 14.44 -13.34 8.28
N GLY A 210 13.75 -13.73 7.22
CA GLY A 210 12.29 -13.74 7.17
C GLY A 210 11.73 -14.80 6.24
N GLY A 211 10.48 -14.63 5.82
CA GLY A 211 9.77 -15.57 4.97
C GLY A 211 8.62 -16.26 5.69
N GLY A 212 8.64 -17.58 5.77
CA GLY A 212 7.67 -18.37 6.51
C GLY A 212 7.87 -18.25 8.03
N THR A 213 8.51 -19.25 8.65
CA THR A 213 8.89 -19.23 10.06
C THR A 213 10.40 -19.47 10.17
N PRO A 214 11.24 -18.40 10.18
CA PRO A 214 12.68 -18.54 10.09
C PRO A 214 13.33 -19.35 11.22
N THR A 215 12.62 -19.57 12.31
CA THR A 215 13.07 -20.30 13.50
C THR A 215 12.55 -21.74 13.56
N THR A 216 11.96 -22.23 12.48
CA THR A 216 11.41 -23.60 12.38
C THR A 216 12.52 -24.64 12.33
#